data_bfa91709b60c25685cb53f2991e41a21
#
_entry.id   bfa91709b60c25685cb53f2991e41a21
#
_cell.length_a   1.000
_cell.length_b   1.000
_cell.length_c   1.000
_cell.angle_alpha   90.00
_cell.angle_beta   90.00
_cell.angle_gamma   90.00
#
_symmetry.space_group_name_H-M   'P 1'
#
loop_
_entity.id
_entity.type
_entity.pdbx_description
1 polymer ?
#
loop_
_entity_poly.entity_id
_entity_poly.type
_entity_poly.pdbx_seq_one_letter_code
_entity_poly.pdbx_strand_id
1 'polypeptide(L)'
;NEISKFIEKYTMPGEVVLDSFCGSGVTLIEALKANRRCIGVDLNPLAIKLAKVSMTAVDIDEVNRQFKVITKKLKATINSLYEFEYDGEPTLVTHTIWKNDMPIEVWYSTNQSKKKIREGIDVNITMSQHPLVEAKWYPTSQMFENSRINVGQNQTVADLFTPRALVGLSLINDEIKNIEDPNIRDVFKLTLTGTLSQASNLVFVIRGRKRNEGAAPKAEVGSWVIGYWVPEEHFEINVWN
;
A
#
# COMPACT_ATOMS: atom_id res chain seq x y z
N ASN A 1 -15.77 -11.21 22.83
CA ASN A 1 -16.02 -11.65 21.46
C ASN A 1 -17.04 -12.80 21.47
N GLU A 2 -18.06 -12.74 20.60
CA GLU A 2 -19.10 -13.81 20.57
C GLU A 2 -18.49 -15.16 20.15
N ILE A 3 -17.52 -15.17 19.23
CA ILE A 3 -16.83 -16.38 18.78
C ILE A 3 -16.15 -17.08 19.95
N SER A 4 -15.45 -16.37 20.84
CA SER A 4 -14.78 -17.00 21.99
C SER A 4 -15.78 -17.67 22.94
N LYS A 5 -16.95 -17.05 23.18
CA LYS A 5 -18.01 -17.65 23.99
C LYS A 5 -18.54 -18.97 23.42
N PHE A 6 -18.70 -19.05 22.09
CA PHE A 6 -19.08 -20.31 21.43
C PHE A 6 -18.00 -21.38 21.59
N ILE A 7 -16.74 -21.03 21.34
CA ILE A 7 -15.62 -21.96 21.48
C ILE A 7 -15.56 -22.50 22.92
N GLU A 8 -15.61 -21.63 23.92
CA GLU A 8 -15.55 -22.02 25.33
C GLU A 8 -16.74 -22.87 25.76
N LYS A 9 -17.94 -22.59 25.22
CA LYS A 9 -19.18 -23.33 25.55
C LYS A 9 -19.17 -24.76 24.99
N TYR A 10 -18.63 -24.98 23.81
CA TYR A 10 -18.76 -26.22 23.06
C TYR A 10 -17.48 -27.05 22.99
N THR A 11 -16.39 -26.57 23.55
CA THR A 11 -15.09 -27.26 23.55
C THR A 11 -14.39 -27.15 24.89
N MET A 12 -13.46 -28.07 25.14
CA MET A 12 -12.56 -28.07 26.30
C MET A 12 -11.14 -27.68 25.86
N PRO A 13 -10.29 -27.14 26.76
CA PRO A 13 -8.87 -26.89 26.46
C PRO A 13 -8.18 -28.12 25.88
N GLY A 14 -7.40 -27.92 24.80
CA GLY A 14 -6.70 -28.98 24.07
C GLY A 14 -7.49 -29.64 22.95
N GLU A 15 -8.80 -29.42 22.86
CA GLU A 15 -9.61 -29.89 21.73
C GLU A 15 -9.33 -29.12 20.43
N VAL A 16 -9.82 -29.62 19.30
CA VAL A 16 -9.60 -29.07 17.98
C VAL A 16 -10.84 -28.31 17.52
N VAL A 17 -10.66 -27.04 17.15
CA VAL A 17 -11.66 -26.20 16.49
C VAL A 17 -11.37 -26.20 14.99
N LEU A 18 -12.33 -26.58 14.17
CA LEU A 18 -12.25 -26.53 12.72
C LEU A 18 -13.06 -25.32 12.20
N ASP A 19 -12.43 -24.50 11.37
CA ASP A 19 -13.10 -23.47 10.56
C ASP A 19 -12.81 -23.72 9.09
N SER A 20 -13.81 -24.20 8.35
CA SER A 20 -13.67 -24.57 6.93
C SER A 20 -13.76 -23.38 5.95
N PHE A 21 -13.99 -22.16 6.46
CA PHE A 21 -14.02 -20.90 5.71
C PHE A 21 -13.37 -19.80 6.52
N CYS A 22 -12.12 -20.03 6.95
CA CYS A 22 -11.50 -19.27 8.04
C CYS A 22 -11.20 -17.79 7.70
N GLY A 23 -11.23 -17.37 6.44
CA GLY A 23 -10.93 -16.01 6.03
C GLY A 23 -9.62 -15.50 6.66
N SER A 24 -9.69 -14.39 7.37
CA SER A 24 -8.54 -13.79 8.08
C SER A 24 -8.14 -14.53 9.37
N GLY A 25 -8.83 -15.60 9.74
CA GLY A 25 -8.47 -16.47 10.86
C GLY A 25 -8.99 -16.04 12.24
N VAL A 26 -10.05 -15.24 12.32
CA VAL A 26 -10.58 -14.77 13.61
C VAL A 26 -10.95 -15.93 14.53
N THR A 27 -11.66 -16.96 14.02
CA THR A 27 -12.01 -18.15 14.77
C THR A 27 -10.77 -18.90 15.27
N LEU A 28 -9.73 -18.98 14.43
CA LEU A 28 -8.49 -19.66 14.77
C LEU A 28 -7.74 -18.95 15.89
N ILE A 29 -7.67 -17.60 15.82
CA ILE A 29 -7.04 -16.78 16.85
C ILE A 29 -7.77 -16.92 18.19
N GLU A 30 -9.10 -16.90 18.20
CA GLU A 30 -9.88 -17.06 19.43
C GLU A 30 -9.77 -18.47 20.00
N ALA A 31 -9.67 -19.51 19.16
CA ALA A 31 -9.41 -20.87 19.58
C ALA A 31 -8.04 -21.00 20.27
N LEU A 32 -6.98 -20.44 19.69
CA LEU A 32 -5.64 -20.44 20.29
C LEU A 32 -5.60 -19.68 21.63
N LYS A 33 -6.23 -18.51 21.72
CA LYS A 33 -6.35 -17.74 22.97
C LYS A 33 -7.05 -18.53 24.07
N ALA A 34 -8.00 -19.38 23.70
CA ALA A 34 -8.73 -20.24 24.61
C ALA A 34 -8.03 -21.60 24.88
N ASN A 35 -6.76 -21.76 24.52
CA ASN A 35 -5.97 -22.98 24.65
C ASN A 35 -6.56 -24.18 23.88
N ARG A 36 -7.19 -23.95 22.73
CA ARG A 36 -7.62 -24.99 21.79
C ARG A 36 -6.64 -25.09 20.64
N ARG A 37 -6.55 -26.26 20.02
CA ARG A 37 -5.89 -26.41 18.72
C ARG A 37 -6.85 -25.93 17.64
N CYS A 38 -6.35 -25.51 16.48
CA CYS A 38 -7.20 -25.06 15.41
C CYS A 38 -6.76 -25.61 14.05
N ILE A 39 -7.76 -25.82 13.17
CA ILE A 39 -7.56 -26.13 11.76
C ILE A 39 -8.39 -25.12 10.97
N GLY A 40 -7.75 -24.34 10.10
CA GLY A 40 -8.41 -23.41 9.20
C GLY A 40 -8.26 -23.85 7.75
N VAL A 41 -9.33 -23.73 6.99
CA VAL A 41 -9.34 -23.95 5.54
C VAL A 41 -9.94 -22.73 4.86
N ASP A 42 -9.34 -22.28 3.77
CA ASP A 42 -9.90 -21.24 2.91
C ASP A 42 -9.43 -21.45 1.47
N LEU A 43 -10.27 -21.07 0.52
CA LEU A 43 -9.93 -21.16 -0.91
C LEU A 43 -8.95 -20.03 -1.32
N ASN A 44 -9.00 -18.89 -0.63
CA ASN A 44 -8.17 -17.74 -0.94
C ASN A 44 -6.78 -17.87 -0.27
N PRO A 45 -5.68 -18.02 -1.06
CA PRO A 45 -4.35 -18.16 -0.50
C PRO A 45 -3.88 -16.93 0.28
N LEU A 46 -4.40 -15.72 -0.03
CA LEU A 46 -4.11 -14.51 0.73
C LEU A 46 -4.77 -14.57 2.12
N ALA A 47 -5.99 -15.09 2.23
CA ALA A 47 -6.67 -15.29 3.50
C ALA A 47 -5.87 -16.24 4.41
N ILE A 48 -5.41 -17.38 3.87
CA ILE A 48 -4.55 -18.33 4.60
C ILE A 48 -3.25 -17.65 5.07
N LYS A 49 -2.63 -16.84 4.21
CA LYS A 49 -1.41 -16.12 4.58
C LYS A 49 -1.66 -15.11 5.70
N LEU A 50 -2.75 -14.35 5.61
CA LEU A 50 -3.17 -13.39 6.63
C LEU A 50 -3.44 -14.09 7.96
N ALA A 51 -4.22 -15.18 7.95
CA ALA A 51 -4.50 -16.00 9.13
C ALA A 51 -3.20 -16.51 9.77
N LYS A 52 -2.27 -17.06 8.96
CA LYS A 52 -0.97 -17.55 9.45
C LYS A 52 -0.17 -16.45 10.12
N VAL A 53 0.00 -15.28 9.49
CA VAL A 53 0.75 -14.16 10.06
C VAL A 53 0.10 -13.67 11.35
N SER A 54 -1.24 -13.57 11.39
CA SER A 54 -1.99 -13.12 12.57
C SER A 54 -1.90 -14.07 13.77
N MET A 55 -1.62 -15.35 13.52
CA MET A 55 -1.44 -16.37 14.57
C MET A 55 0.02 -16.60 14.97
N THR A 56 0.97 -16.03 14.23
CA THR A 56 2.40 -16.23 14.47
C THR A 56 2.94 -15.15 15.40
N ALA A 57 3.50 -15.57 16.53
CA ALA A 57 4.21 -14.66 17.40
C ALA A 57 5.53 -14.22 16.74
N VAL A 58 5.78 -12.91 16.74
CA VAL A 58 7.03 -12.31 16.25
C VAL A 58 7.63 -11.41 17.32
N ASP A 59 8.94 -11.31 17.33
CA ASP A 59 9.66 -10.35 18.17
C ASP A 59 9.49 -8.93 17.59
N ILE A 60 8.80 -8.07 18.32
CA ILE A 60 8.52 -6.69 17.90
C ILE A 60 9.80 -5.85 17.85
N ASP A 61 10.78 -6.10 18.70
CA ASP A 61 12.06 -5.38 18.66
C ASP A 61 12.83 -5.74 17.39
N GLU A 62 12.80 -7.01 16.97
CA GLU A 62 13.39 -7.46 15.72
C GLU A 62 12.64 -6.88 14.50
N VAL A 63 11.30 -6.83 14.52
CA VAL A 63 10.52 -6.14 13.48
C VAL A 63 10.94 -4.67 13.35
N ASN A 64 11.04 -3.95 14.48
CA ASN A 64 11.48 -2.56 14.51
C ASN A 64 12.91 -2.39 14.01
N ARG A 65 13.81 -3.33 14.35
CA ARG A 65 15.19 -3.34 13.86
C ARG A 65 15.25 -3.48 12.35
N GLN A 66 14.52 -4.43 11.78
CA GLN A 66 14.45 -4.65 10.33
C GLN A 66 13.85 -3.43 9.61
N PHE A 67 12.81 -2.80 10.16
CA PHE A 67 12.25 -1.58 9.60
C PHE A 67 13.28 -0.45 9.54
N LYS A 68 14.09 -0.27 10.60
CA LYS A 68 15.17 0.72 10.62
C LYS A 68 16.25 0.41 9.57
N VAL A 69 16.58 -0.86 9.34
CA VAL A 69 17.53 -1.28 8.30
C VAL A 69 17.01 -0.91 6.92
N ILE A 70 15.77 -1.29 6.59
CA ILE A 70 15.13 -0.96 5.31
C ILE A 70 15.06 0.57 5.13
N THR A 71 14.65 1.29 6.17
CA THR A 71 14.59 2.76 6.15
C THR A 71 15.96 3.38 5.83
N LYS A 72 17.00 2.94 6.51
CA LYS A 72 18.36 3.46 6.30
C LYS A 72 18.88 3.19 4.88
N LYS A 73 18.53 2.03 4.30
CA LYS A 73 18.95 1.65 2.95
C LYS A 73 18.18 2.38 1.85
N LEU A 74 16.86 2.50 1.99
CA LEU A 74 16.00 2.82 0.86
C LEU A 74 15.35 4.20 0.89
N LYS A 75 15.11 4.78 2.09
CA LYS A 75 14.33 6.02 2.21
C LYS A 75 14.88 7.16 1.35
N ALA A 76 16.19 7.41 1.40
CA ALA A 76 16.81 8.47 0.61
C ALA A 76 16.68 8.20 -0.90
N THR A 77 16.95 6.98 -1.33
CA THR A 77 16.84 6.56 -2.74
C THR A 77 15.40 6.66 -3.25
N ILE A 78 14.42 6.21 -2.46
CA ILE A 78 13.01 6.30 -2.87
C ILE A 78 12.56 7.76 -2.88
N ASN A 79 12.91 8.56 -1.88
CA ASN A 79 12.55 9.97 -1.84
C ASN A 79 13.15 10.75 -3.02
N SER A 80 14.36 10.43 -3.47
CA SER A 80 14.94 11.10 -4.65
C SER A 80 14.13 10.91 -5.94
N LEU A 81 13.28 9.85 -6.03
CA LEU A 81 12.34 9.68 -7.14
C LEU A 81 11.18 10.68 -7.10
N TYR A 82 10.97 11.35 -5.97
CA TYR A 82 9.89 12.29 -5.70
C TYR A 82 10.41 13.71 -5.41
N GLU A 83 11.71 13.97 -5.62
CA GLU A 83 12.28 15.30 -5.49
C GLU A 83 12.10 16.10 -6.79
N PHE A 84 11.87 17.38 -6.65
CA PHE A 84 11.85 18.34 -7.74
C PHE A 84 12.44 19.68 -7.25
N GLU A 85 12.87 20.52 -8.18
CA GLU A 85 13.36 21.85 -7.86
C GLU A 85 12.18 22.83 -7.82
N TYR A 86 12.06 23.58 -6.71
CA TYR A 86 11.08 24.63 -6.55
C TYR A 86 11.74 25.85 -5.90
N ASP A 87 11.65 27.01 -6.56
CA ASP A 87 12.34 28.27 -6.18
C ASP A 87 13.85 28.07 -5.98
N GLY A 88 14.49 27.21 -6.79
CA GLY A 88 15.93 26.92 -6.71
C GLY A 88 16.32 25.96 -5.56
N GLU A 89 15.34 25.40 -4.85
CA GLU A 89 15.57 24.49 -3.72
C GLU A 89 15.00 23.09 -4.01
N PRO A 90 15.75 22.02 -3.68
CA PRO A 90 15.25 20.66 -3.78
C PRO A 90 14.09 20.46 -2.81
N THR A 91 12.96 20.01 -3.33
CA THR A 91 11.70 19.87 -2.59
C THR A 91 11.13 18.47 -2.75
N LEU A 92 10.75 17.85 -1.61
CA LEU A 92 10.19 16.49 -1.60
C LEU A 92 8.69 16.54 -1.80
N VAL A 93 8.22 15.89 -2.88
CA VAL A 93 6.80 15.66 -3.13
C VAL A 93 6.27 14.56 -2.23
N THR A 94 5.14 14.81 -1.59
CA THR A 94 4.39 13.81 -0.82
C THR A 94 3.21 13.24 -1.59
N HIS A 95 2.53 14.11 -2.38
CA HIS A 95 1.39 13.73 -3.20
C HIS A 95 1.39 14.52 -4.50
N THR A 96 0.99 13.88 -5.58
CA THR A 96 0.70 14.55 -6.87
C THR A 96 -0.74 14.22 -7.26
N ILE A 97 -1.50 15.22 -7.73
CA ILE A 97 -2.80 14.99 -8.35
C ILE A 97 -2.62 15.00 -9.85
N TRP A 98 -3.03 13.93 -10.47
CA TRP A 98 -3.01 13.74 -11.92
C TRP A 98 -4.40 13.90 -12.49
N LYS A 99 -4.49 14.44 -13.72
CA LYS A 99 -5.69 14.48 -14.55
C LYS A 99 -5.29 14.29 -16.01
N ASN A 100 -5.85 13.28 -16.68
CA ASN A 100 -5.53 12.96 -18.08
C ASN A 100 -4.00 12.86 -18.32
N ASP A 101 -3.31 12.12 -17.49
CA ASP A 101 -1.85 11.92 -17.50
C ASP A 101 -1.01 13.19 -17.30
N MET A 102 -1.65 14.30 -16.88
CA MET A 102 -0.99 15.55 -16.55
C MET A 102 -1.07 15.85 -15.06
N PRO A 103 0.04 16.21 -14.40
CA PRO A 103 0.01 16.63 -13.00
C PRO A 103 -0.62 18.02 -12.91
N ILE A 104 -1.64 18.18 -12.05
CA ILE A 104 -2.38 19.44 -11.89
C ILE A 104 -2.20 20.08 -10.51
N GLU A 105 -1.75 19.33 -9.51
CA GLU A 105 -1.49 19.84 -8.16
C GLU A 105 -0.40 18.99 -7.51
N VAL A 106 0.55 19.61 -6.83
CA VAL A 106 1.60 18.94 -6.07
C VAL A 106 1.54 19.35 -4.60
N TRP A 107 1.61 18.38 -3.71
CA TRP A 107 1.76 18.60 -2.29
C TRP A 107 3.19 18.25 -1.89
N TYR A 108 3.84 19.15 -1.19
CA TYR A 108 5.20 18.95 -0.72
C TYR A 108 5.32 19.31 0.76
N SER A 109 6.32 18.75 1.38
CA SER A 109 6.63 18.99 2.78
C SER A 109 7.91 19.81 2.89
N THR A 110 7.85 20.88 3.67
CA THR A 110 9.03 21.59 4.14
C THR A 110 9.24 21.30 5.61
N ASN A 111 10.41 21.61 6.17
CA ASN A 111 10.71 21.42 7.59
C ASN A 111 9.72 22.12 8.55
N GLN A 112 8.88 23.03 8.05
CA GLN A 112 7.97 23.85 8.85
C GLN A 112 6.49 23.65 8.53
N SER A 113 6.11 23.17 7.34
CA SER A 113 4.69 23.00 6.97
C SER A 113 4.49 22.15 5.73
N LYS A 114 3.30 21.52 5.63
CA LYS A 114 2.82 20.93 4.38
C LYS A 114 2.31 22.07 3.48
N LYS A 115 2.86 22.20 2.29
CA LYS A 115 2.48 23.21 1.28
C LYS A 115 1.89 22.52 0.05
N LYS A 116 1.14 23.29 -0.72
CA LYS A 116 0.46 22.85 -1.94
C LYS A 116 0.71 23.87 -3.03
N ILE A 117 1.20 23.42 -4.17
CA ILE A 117 1.30 24.23 -5.38
C ILE A 117 0.15 23.81 -6.29
N ARG A 118 -0.62 24.79 -6.74
CA ARG A 118 -1.72 24.64 -7.69
C ARG A 118 -1.43 25.49 -8.90
N GLU A 119 -1.60 24.94 -10.10
CA GLU A 119 -1.49 25.60 -11.41
C GLU A 119 -0.09 26.08 -11.83
N GLY A 120 0.17 26.03 -13.16
CA GLY A 120 1.39 26.55 -13.77
C GLY A 120 2.67 25.83 -13.36
N ILE A 121 2.53 24.66 -12.76
CA ILE A 121 3.67 23.80 -12.55
C ILE A 121 4.07 23.34 -13.93
N ASP A 122 5.10 24.01 -14.51
CA ASP A 122 5.90 23.46 -15.58
C ASP A 122 6.66 22.29 -14.93
N VAL A 123 5.85 21.31 -14.55
CA VAL A 123 6.30 20.12 -13.90
C VAL A 123 6.87 19.25 -14.99
N ASN A 124 8.01 19.63 -15.49
CA ASN A 124 9.03 18.67 -15.82
C ASN A 124 9.42 17.94 -14.51
N ILE A 125 8.42 17.49 -13.75
CA ILE A 125 8.57 16.33 -12.88
C ILE A 125 8.79 15.23 -13.88
N THR A 126 9.98 15.23 -14.40
CA THR A 126 10.49 14.30 -15.39
C THR A 126 10.56 12.95 -14.71
N MET A 127 9.36 12.31 -14.68
CA MET A 127 9.20 10.91 -14.30
C MET A 127 10.08 9.97 -15.11
N SER A 128 10.65 10.49 -16.22
CA SER A 128 11.49 9.79 -17.17
C SER A 128 12.99 9.97 -16.95
N GLN A 129 13.45 10.78 -16.00
CA GLN A 129 14.87 11.14 -15.90
C GLN A 129 15.56 10.83 -14.56
N HIS A 130 15.10 9.83 -13.82
CA HIS A 130 15.99 9.20 -12.84
C HIS A 130 16.61 7.91 -13.42
N PRO A 131 17.57 8.01 -14.36
CA PRO A 131 18.22 6.85 -14.95
C PRO A 131 19.12 6.10 -13.95
N LEU A 132 19.22 6.58 -12.70
CA LEU A 132 20.12 6.06 -11.69
C LEU A 132 19.49 5.04 -10.74
N VAL A 133 18.15 4.88 -10.75
CA VAL A 133 17.48 3.91 -9.87
C VAL A 133 16.78 2.87 -10.73
N GLU A 134 17.44 1.73 -10.88
CA GLU A 134 16.88 0.61 -11.63
C GLU A 134 15.80 -0.11 -10.82
N ALA A 135 14.64 -0.34 -11.45
CA ALA A 135 13.58 -1.14 -10.86
C ALA A 135 14.05 -2.58 -10.61
N LYS A 136 13.68 -3.12 -9.47
CA LYS A 136 13.77 -4.55 -9.21
C LYS A 136 12.53 -5.25 -9.78
N TRP A 137 12.33 -6.52 -9.45
CA TRP A 137 11.18 -7.27 -9.93
C TRP A 137 9.85 -6.69 -9.43
N TYR A 138 8.91 -6.53 -10.32
CA TYR A 138 7.48 -6.29 -10.06
C TYR A 138 6.62 -7.10 -11.03
N PRO A 139 5.33 -7.37 -10.73
CA PRO A 139 4.48 -8.17 -11.60
C PRO A 139 4.13 -7.43 -12.89
N THR A 140 4.37 -8.07 -14.04
CA THR A 140 4.05 -7.58 -15.37
C THR A 140 2.96 -8.42 -16.05
N SER A 141 2.41 -9.39 -15.32
CA SER A 141 1.37 -10.27 -15.84
C SER A 141 0.10 -9.50 -16.16
N GLN A 142 -0.50 -9.86 -17.29
CA GLN A 142 -1.82 -9.38 -17.65
C GLN A 142 -2.86 -9.83 -16.62
N MET A 143 -3.76 -8.93 -16.27
CA MET A 143 -4.88 -9.23 -15.39
C MET A 143 -5.99 -9.94 -16.19
N PHE A 144 -6.82 -10.69 -15.48
CA PHE A 144 -7.97 -11.33 -16.09
C PHE A 144 -9.02 -10.28 -16.48
N GLU A 145 -9.33 -10.16 -17.77
CA GLU A 145 -10.34 -9.24 -18.28
C GLU A 145 -11.71 -9.54 -17.65
N ASN A 146 -12.30 -8.56 -16.98
CA ASN A 146 -13.56 -8.73 -16.29
C ASN A 146 -14.26 -7.38 -16.05
N SER A 147 -15.40 -7.19 -16.71
CA SER A 147 -16.19 -5.96 -16.59
C SER A 147 -16.74 -5.67 -15.19
N ARG A 148 -16.92 -6.70 -14.34
CA ARG A 148 -17.42 -6.51 -12.95
C ARG A 148 -16.41 -5.82 -12.04
N ILE A 149 -15.12 -5.98 -12.35
CA ILE A 149 -14.02 -5.36 -11.61
C ILE A 149 -13.26 -4.34 -12.45
N ASN A 150 -13.83 -3.97 -13.60
CA ASN A 150 -13.32 -2.96 -14.52
C ASN A 150 -11.86 -3.23 -15.01
N VAL A 151 -11.48 -4.48 -15.15
CA VAL A 151 -10.22 -4.85 -15.81
C VAL A 151 -10.44 -4.82 -17.31
N GLY A 152 -9.69 -3.94 -17.99
CA GLY A 152 -9.72 -3.78 -19.44
C GLY A 152 -8.85 -4.80 -20.18
N GLN A 153 -8.95 -4.75 -21.51
CA GLN A 153 -8.15 -5.59 -22.38
C GLN A 153 -6.65 -5.27 -22.25
N ASN A 154 -5.81 -6.30 -22.13
CA ASN A 154 -4.36 -6.21 -22.00
C ASN A 154 -3.85 -5.43 -20.77
N GLN A 155 -4.72 -5.05 -19.84
CA GLN A 155 -4.32 -4.35 -18.60
C GLN A 155 -3.45 -5.25 -17.73
N THR A 156 -2.34 -4.70 -17.25
CA THR A 156 -1.41 -5.37 -16.34
C THR A 156 -1.50 -4.78 -14.93
N VAL A 157 -0.92 -5.46 -13.95
CA VAL A 157 -0.81 -4.92 -12.59
C VAL A 157 0.04 -3.64 -12.56
N ALA A 158 1.06 -3.56 -13.43
CA ALA A 158 1.95 -2.41 -13.50
C ALA A 158 1.22 -1.12 -13.93
N ASP A 159 0.19 -1.23 -14.78
CA ASP A 159 -0.59 -0.07 -15.26
C ASP A 159 -1.39 0.64 -14.15
N LEU A 160 -1.50 0.02 -12.99
CA LEU A 160 -2.15 0.61 -11.82
C LEU A 160 -1.25 1.55 -11.02
N PHE A 161 0.01 1.71 -11.41
CA PHE A 161 1.01 2.48 -10.66
C PHE A 161 1.80 3.40 -11.57
N THR A 162 2.30 4.50 -11.03
CA THR A 162 3.26 5.32 -11.76
C THR A 162 4.61 4.60 -11.86
N PRO A 163 5.45 4.91 -12.86
CA PRO A 163 6.78 4.29 -12.99
C PRO A 163 7.64 4.44 -11.74
N ARG A 164 7.65 5.61 -11.09
CA ARG A 164 8.44 5.82 -9.86
C ARG A 164 7.87 5.06 -8.66
N ALA A 165 6.55 4.89 -8.57
CA ALA A 165 5.93 4.05 -7.54
C ALA A 165 6.33 2.58 -7.74
N LEU A 166 6.33 2.07 -8.98
CA LEU A 166 6.81 0.71 -9.28
C LEU A 166 8.27 0.51 -8.87
N VAL A 167 9.14 1.47 -9.19
CA VAL A 167 10.55 1.42 -8.77
C VAL A 167 10.63 1.35 -7.25
N GLY A 168 10.02 2.29 -6.53
CA GLY A 168 10.05 2.35 -5.07
C GLY A 168 9.52 1.08 -4.41
N LEU A 169 8.34 0.60 -4.86
CA LEU A 169 7.73 -0.64 -4.35
C LEU A 169 8.59 -1.87 -4.64
N SER A 170 9.21 -1.94 -5.83
CA SER A 170 10.09 -3.05 -6.20
C SER A 170 11.34 -3.12 -5.33
N LEU A 171 11.94 -1.97 -5.00
CA LEU A 171 13.09 -1.88 -4.09
C LEU A 171 12.72 -2.33 -2.68
N ILE A 172 11.58 -1.89 -2.16
CA ILE A 172 11.09 -2.32 -0.84
C ILE A 172 10.84 -3.83 -0.82
N ASN A 173 10.17 -4.37 -1.85
CA ASN A 173 9.92 -5.80 -1.95
C ASN A 173 11.22 -6.63 -2.05
N ASP A 174 12.22 -6.13 -2.76
CA ASP A 174 13.51 -6.81 -2.88
C ASP A 174 14.25 -6.83 -1.54
N GLU A 175 14.27 -5.73 -0.79
CA GLU A 175 14.88 -5.69 0.54
C GLU A 175 14.13 -6.57 1.55
N ILE A 176 12.78 -6.66 1.48
CA ILE A 176 11.99 -7.58 2.31
C ILE A 176 12.39 -9.04 2.07
N LYS A 177 12.73 -9.43 0.84
CA LYS A 177 13.19 -10.80 0.55
C LYS A 177 14.48 -11.18 1.28
N ASN A 178 15.31 -10.20 1.61
CA ASN A 178 16.60 -10.39 2.31
C ASN A 178 16.43 -10.56 3.84
N ILE A 179 15.24 -10.41 4.40
CA ILE A 179 14.98 -10.70 5.80
C ILE A 179 15.10 -12.20 6.04
N GLU A 180 16.00 -12.62 6.92
CA GLU A 180 16.32 -14.04 7.16
C GLU A 180 15.14 -14.77 7.83
N ASP A 181 14.56 -14.19 8.90
CA ASP A 181 13.43 -14.78 9.60
C ASP A 181 12.18 -14.81 8.71
N PRO A 182 11.65 -15.99 8.37
CA PRO A 182 10.50 -16.12 7.47
C PRO A 182 9.21 -15.54 8.07
N ASN A 183 9.05 -15.53 9.38
CA ASN A 183 7.85 -14.99 10.03
C ASN A 183 7.87 -13.46 9.98
N ILE A 184 9.01 -12.84 10.29
CA ILE A 184 9.19 -11.39 10.18
C ILE A 184 9.08 -10.96 8.71
N ARG A 185 9.70 -11.69 7.79
CA ARG A 185 9.57 -11.45 6.35
C ARG A 185 8.11 -11.50 5.88
N ASP A 186 7.31 -12.43 6.38
CA ASP A 186 5.89 -12.53 6.04
C ASP A 186 5.06 -11.37 6.62
N VAL A 187 5.40 -10.86 7.81
CA VAL A 187 4.81 -9.62 8.36
C VAL A 187 5.08 -8.43 7.43
N PHE A 188 6.33 -8.23 6.99
CA PHE A 188 6.67 -7.13 6.08
C PHE A 188 6.00 -7.28 4.70
N LYS A 189 5.90 -8.49 4.15
CA LYS A 189 5.17 -8.74 2.90
C LYS A 189 3.68 -8.39 3.03
N LEU A 190 3.07 -8.77 4.15
CA LEU A 190 1.67 -8.44 4.40
C LEU A 190 1.46 -6.93 4.56
N THR A 191 2.36 -6.26 5.30
CA THR A 191 2.36 -4.80 5.44
C THR A 191 2.49 -4.11 4.08
N LEU A 192 3.45 -4.52 3.25
CA LEU A 192 3.60 -3.99 1.89
C LEU A 192 2.33 -4.20 1.06
N THR A 193 1.71 -5.38 1.13
CA THR A 193 0.43 -5.65 0.44
C THR A 193 -0.66 -4.68 0.87
N GLY A 194 -0.74 -4.35 2.16
CA GLY A 194 -1.70 -3.38 2.71
C GLY A 194 -1.48 -1.94 2.22
N THR A 195 -0.27 -1.58 1.81
CA THR A 195 0.05 -0.23 1.30
C THR A 195 -0.18 -0.06 -0.20
N LEU A 196 -0.27 -1.15 -0.97
CA LEU A 196 -0.36 -1.10 -2.44
C LEU A 196 -1.55 -0.27 -2.94
N SER A 197 -2.70 -0.36 -2.28
CA SER A 197 -3.90 0.41 -2.66
C SER A 197 -3.65 1.91 -2.59
N GLN A 198 -2.96 2.39 -1.55
CA GLN A 198 -2.63 3.80 -1.37
C GLN A 198 -1.49 4.28 -2.30
N ALA A 199 -0.60 3.38 -2.69
CA ALA A 199 0.49 3.68 -3.62
C ALA A 199 0.06 3.63 -5.10
N SER A 200 -1.17 3.17 -5.38
CA SER A 200 -1.69 3.02 -6.75
C SER A 200 -2.38 4.28 -7.26
N ASN A 201 -2.56 4.36 -8.58
CA ASN A 201 -3.35 5.40 -9.27
C ASN A 201 -4.87 5.26 -9.02
N LEU A 202 -5.29 4.33 -8.15
CA LEU A 202 -6.70 4.09 -7.83
C LEU A 202 -7.24 5.02 -6.75
N VAL A 203 -6.41 5.84 -6.11
CA VAL A 203 -6.82 6.77 -5.06
C VAL A 203 -7.46 8.00 -5.68
N PHE A 204 -8.79 8.13 -5.55
CA PHE A 204 -9.52 9.26 -6.14
C PHE A 204 -9.40 10.55 -5.32
N VAL A 205 -9.61 11.68 -5.98
CA VAL A 205 -9.59 13.02 -5.37
C VAL A 205 -10.98 13.40 -4.89
N ILE A 206 -11.10 13.75 -3.60
CA ILE A 206 -12.31 14.36 -3.08
C ILE A 206 -12.18 15.88 -3.27
N ARG A 207 -13.13 16.49 -4.01
CA ARG A 207 -13.24 17.94 -4.14
C ARG A 207 -14.28 18.46 -3.15
N GLY A 208 -13.81 19.20 -2.12
CA GLY A 208 -14.69 19.84 -1.15
C GLY A 208 -15.61 20.88 -1.81
N ARG A 209 -16.74 21.21 -1.15
CA ARG A 209 -17.62 22.29 -1.62
C ARG A 209 -16.90 23.61 -1.58
N LYS A 210 -17.09 24.46 -2.61
CA LYS A 210 -16.60 25.85 -2.61
C LYS A 210 -17.18 26.57 -1.38
N ARG A 211 -16.33 27.04 -0.49
CA ARG A 211 -16.76 27.82 0.69
C ARG A 211 -16.95 29.29 0.39
N ASN A 212 -16.25 29.82 -0.64
CA ASN A 212 -16.36 31.22 -1.08
C ASN A 212 -16.41 31.26 -2.61
N GLU A 213 -17.13 32.25 -3.19
CA GLU A 213 -17.12 32.51 -4.62
C GLU A 213 -15.69 32.83 -5.09
N GLY A 214 -15.22 32.14 -6.13
CA GLY A 214 -13.89 32.32 -6.71
C GLY A 214 -12.77 31.42 -6.17
N ALA A 215 -12.95 30.77 -5.03
CA ALA A 215 -11.94 29.83 -4.53
C ALA A 215 -12.05 28.44 -5.19
N ALA A 216 -10.92 27.87 -5.63
CA ALA A 216 -10.88 26.50 -6.08
C ALA A 216 -11.24 25.52 -4.92
N PRO A 217 -12.02 24.46 -5.17
CA PRO A 217 -12.35 23.48 -4.15
C PRO A 217 -11.07 22.86 -3.60
N LYS A 218 -10.99 22.73 -2.27
CA LYS A 218 -9.85 22.06 -1.63
C LYS A 218 -9.87 20.58 -1.99
N ALA A 219 -8.75 20.05 -2.45
CA ALA A 219 -8.57 18.63 -2.68
C ALA A 219 -8.26 17.92 -1.36
N GLU A 220 -8.83 16.73 -1.18
CA GLU A 220 -8.58 15.82 -0.06
C GLU A 220 -8.33 14.42 -0.63
N VAL A 221 -7.46 13.66 0.05
CA VAL A 221 -7.16 12.27 -0.33
C VAL A 221 -8.42 11.45 -0.08
N GLY A 222 -8.92 10.82 -1.13
CA GLY A 222 -10.04 9.89 -1.06
C GLY A 222 -9.61 8.49 -0.68
N SER A 223 -10.55 7.57 -0.79
CA SER A 223 -10.28 6.14 -0.74
C SER A 223 -9.76 5.68 -2.11
N TRP A 224 -9.33 4.43 -2.22
CA TRP A 224 -9.10 3.78 -3.50
C TRP A 224 -10.43 3.25 -4.07
N VAL A 225 -10.55 3.23 -5.40
CA VAL A 225 -11.76 2.75 -6.08
C VAL A 225 -11.93 1.24 -5.93
N ILE A 226 -13.18 0.78 -5.86
CA ILE A 226 -13.49 -0.64 -5.93
C ILE A 226 -13.45 -1.04 -7.40
N GLY A 227 -12.52 -1.93 -7.74
CA GLY A 227 -12.20 -2.33 -9.12
C GLY A 227 -10.87 -1.74 -9.58
N TYR A 228 -10.55 -1.93 -10.86
CA TYR A 228 -9.22 -1.62 -11.42
C TYR A 228 -9.29 -0.55 -12.52
N TRP A 229 -10.16 0.44 -12.35
CA TRP A 229 -10.21 1.61 -13.21
C TRP A 229 -9.53 2.81 -12.55
N VAL A 230 -8.73 3.53 -13.31
CA VAL A 230 -8.07 4.74 -12.82
C VAL A 230 -9.03 5.92 -12.91
N PRO A 231 -9.31 6.65 -11.81
CA PRO A 231 -10.14 7.85 -11.84
C PRO A 231 -9.52 8.94 -12.71
N GLU A 232 -10.36 9.78 -13.36
CA GLU A 232 -9.89 10.92 -14.17
C GLU A 232 -8.98 11.84 -13.35
N GLU A 233 -9.36 12.13 -12.11
CA GLU A 233 -8.49 12.80 -11.13
C GLU A 233 -8.11 11.78 -10.04
N HIS A 234 -6.83 11.50 -9.93
CA HIS A 234 -6.30 10.56 -8.94
C HIS A 234 -5.04 11.08 -8.26
N PHE A 235 -4.79 10.55 -7.06
CA PHE A 235 -3.55 10.80 -6.35
C PHE A 235 -2.47 9.79 -6.76
N GLU A 236 -1.27 10.29 -6.84
CA GLU A 236 -0.06 9.52 -6.65
C GLU A 236 0.54 9.92 -5.30
N ILE A 237 0.75 8.96 -4.43
CA ILE A 237 1.33 9.18 -3.11
C ILE A 237 2.77 8.65 -3.12
N ASN A 238 3.71 9.43 -2.58
CA ASN A 238 5.07 8.96 -2.41
C ASN A 238 5.06 7.66 -1.59
N VAL A 239 5.59 6.59 -2.14
CA VAL A 239 5.52 5.24 -1.55
C VAL A 239 6.23 5.11 -0.21
N TRP A 240 7.05 6.09 0.18
CA TRP A 240 7.68 6.16 1.48
C TRP A 240 6.89 7.01 2.49
N ASN A 241 5.84 7.72 2.08
CA ASN A 241 5.11 8.66 2.95
C ASN A 241 3.95 7.98 3.76
#